data_de062ca587dee158f90e0677a5a21b12
#
_entry.id   de062ca587dee158f90e0677a5a21b12
#
_cell.length_a   1.000
_cell.length_b   1.000
_cell.length_c   1.000
_cell.angle_alpha   90.00
_cell.angle_beta   90.00
_cell.angle_gamma   90.00
#
_symmetry.space_group_name_H-M   'P 1'
#
loop_
_entity.id
_entity.type
_entity.pdbx_description
1 polymer ?
#
loop_
_entity_poly.entity_id
_entity_poly.type
_entity_poly.pdbx_seq_one_letter_code
_entity_poly.pdbx_strand_id
1 'polypeptide(L)'
;MSKYQTPCRYDFVGSFLRPEEVKKANADYQEGKISEAEKNQIIDKAVTEVVAKQKELGFHVITDGEFRRTYWHLDFMWGFEGVGHEQTGSGVQFDGELASLEDTYLTGKIKAKAHPFVEHFKFLKQFEDENTVAKYTIPAPAQMFQQMIIPVNYKNTRKYYETNKELIHDIGTAYQEVIGQFYEAGCRNLQLDDCTWGAIVGDAAKQIYKLLGTDIEDVKKELLEVNNLALEGKPEDMVITSHICRGNYHSTFFTSGPYDSVADYVFAKENVDALFLEYDDARSGGFAPLAKVSPDKKVVLGLITTKIPQLEEKEVVIKRIHEAAKYIPLDRLYLSPQCGFASCEIGNKLTEEEQWAKLKLVKEIAEEVWGE
;
A
#
# COMPACT_ATOMS: atom_id res chain seq x y z
N MET A 1 -6.50 -25.33 -4.19
CA MET A 1 -5.75 -24.14 -3.76
C MET A 1 -4.75 -23.82 -4.85
N SER A 2 -4.56 -22.55 -5.18
CA SER A 2 -3.55 -22.12 -6.14
C SER A 2 -2.15 -22.50 -5.65
N LYS A 3 -1.25 -22.73 -6.60
CA LYS A 3 0.20 -22.94 -6.34
C LYS A 3 0.97 -21.62 -6.20
N TYR A 4 0.32 -20.49 -6.46
CA TYR A 4 0.94 -19.16 -6.45
C TYR A 4 0.81 -18.49 -5.09
N GLN A 5 1.79 -17.64 -4.77
CA GLN A 5 1.83 -16.73 -3.62
C GLN A 5 2.48 -15.43 -4.06
N THR A 6 2.14 -14.32 -3.39
CA THR A 6 2.82 -13.05 -3.65
C THR A 6 4.26 -13.04 -3.07
N PRO A 7 5.18 -12.34 -3.67
CA PRO A 7 5.09 -11.78 -5.01
C PRO A 7 5.27 -12.85 -6.10
N CYS A 8 4.55 -12.68 -7.23
CA CYS A 8 4.87 -13.36 -8.47
C CYS A 8 5.91 -12.54 -9.25
N ARG A 9 6.63 -13.16 -10.24
CA ARG A 9 7.72 -12.49 -10.99
C ARG A 9 7.29 -11.17 -11.60
N TYR A 10 6.04 -11.08 -12.02
CA TYR A 10 5.34 -9.85 -12.37
C TYR A 10 4.14 -9.68 -11.44
N ASP A 11 4.10 -8.57 -10.78
CA ASP A 11 3.09 -8.26 -9.76
C ASP A 11 2.68 -6.77 -9.90
N PHE A 12 1.80 -6.30 -9.06
CA PHE A 12 1.40 -4.90 -8.97
C PHE A 12 1.04 -4.55 -7.52
N VAL A 13 1.00 -3.26 -7.19
CA VAL A 13 0.71 -2.81 -5.82
C VAL A 13 -0.73 -3.13 -5.42
N GLY A 14 -1.73 -2.74 -6.23
CA GLY A 14 -3.10 -3.21 -5.94
C GLY A 14 -4.22 -2.33 -6.43
N SER A 15 -4.09 -1.00 -6.39
CA SER A 15 -5.16 -0.10 -6.84
C SER A 15 -5.12 0.14 -8.35
N PHE A 16 -6.34 0.20 -8.94
CA PHE A 16 -6.57 0.48 -10.36
C PHE A 16 -7.41 1.75 -10.53
N LEU A 17 -7.35 2.37 -11.73
CA LEU A 17 -8.20 3.51 -12.08
C LEU A 17 -9.67 3.11 -11.94
N ARG A 18 -10.46 3.92 -11.19
CA ARG A 18 -11.89 3.66 -11.00
C ARG A 18 -12.62 3.93 -12.30
N PRO A 19 -13.44 2.99 -12.79
CA PRO A 19 -14.37 3.25 -13.89
C PRO A 19 -15.34 4.40 -13.54
N GLU A 20 -15.80 5.13 -14.56
CA GLU A 20 -16.70 6.27 -14.34
C GLU A 20 -18.01 5.89 -13.67
N GLU A 21 -18.54 4.68 -13.91
CA GLU A 21 -19.73 4.19 -13.21
C GLU A 21 -19.52 4.03 -11.70
N VAL A 22 -18.30 3.69 -11.25
CA VAL A 22 -17.97 3.59 -9.81
C VAL A 22 -17.96 4.98 -9.18
N LYS A 23 -17.26 5.95 -9.81
CA LYS A 23 -17.21 7.34 -9.35
C LYS A 23 -18.63 7.95 -9.29
N LYS A 24 -19.42 7.71 -10.34
CA LYS A 24 -20.80 8.17 -10.39
C LYS A 24 -21.64 7.53 -9.29
N ALA A 25 -21.50 6.23 -9.05
CA ALA A 25 -22.27 5.54 -8.00
C ALA A 25 -21.93 6.07 -6.61
N ASN A 26 -20.65 6.38 -6.33
CA ASN A 26 -20.24 6.99 -5.08
C ASN A 26 -20.86 8.40 -4.91
N ALA A 27 -20.82 9.25 -5.95
CA ALA A 27 -21.43 10.58 -5.93
C ALA A 27 -22.95 10.50 -5.75
N ASP A 28 -23.64 9.65 -6.51
CA ASP A 28 -25.10 9.47 -6.43
C ASP A 28 -25.54 8.93 -5.04
N TYR A 29 -24.72 8.08 -4.41
CA TYR A 29 -24.97 7.62 -3.05
C TYR A 29 -24.79 8.74 -2.02
N GLN A 30 -23.72 9.53 -2.12
CA GLN A 30 -23.48 10.68 -1.24
C GLN A 30 -24.60 11.72 -1.33
N GLU A 31 -25.17 11.92 -2.53
CA GLU A 31 -26.31 12.80 -2.76
C GLU A 31 -27.68 12.17 -2.41
N GLY A 32 -27.69 10.91 -1.95
CA GLY A 32 -28.92 10.20 -1.58
C GLY A 32 -29.81 9.79 -2.77
N LYS A 33 -29.27 9.74 -3.99
CA LYS A 33 -30.00 9.38 -5.23
C LYS A 33 -30.16 7.87 -5.39
N ILE A 34 -29.22 7.09 -4.86
CA ILE A 34 -29.25 5.64 -4.87
C ILE A 34 -29.00 5.09 -3.47
N SER A 35 -29.46 3.88 -3.20
CA SER A 35 -29.20 3.16 -1.96
C SER A 35 -27.77 2.60 -1.91
N GLU A 36 -27.31 2.27 -0.71
CA GLU A 36 -26.03 1.57 -0.52
C GLU A 36 -26.00 0.24 -1.26
N ALA A 37 -27.11 -0.50 -1.29
CA ALA A 37 -27.22 -1.76 -2.01
C ALA A 37 -27.02 -1.58 -3.53
N GLU A 38 -27.61 -0.55 -4.12
CA GLU A 38 -27.42 -0.23 -5.55
C GLU A 38 -25.98 0.19 -5.85
N LYS A 39 -25.40 1.04 -5.00
CA LYS A 39 -23.96 1.39 -5.10
C LYS A 39 -23.09 0.14 -5.07
N ASN A 40 -23.30 -0.76 -4.09
CA ASN A 40 -22.50 -1.96 -3.94
C ASN A 40 -22.65 -2.90 -5.15
N GLN A 41 -23.83 -3.03 -5.76
CA GLN A 41 -24.01 -3.82 -6.97
C GLN A 41 -23.21 -3.29 -8.17
N ILE A 42 -23.14 -1.96 -8.32
CA ILE A 42 -22.31 -1.34 -9.38
C ILE A 42 -20.84 -1.61 -9.13
N ILE A 43 -20.37 -1.47 -7.89
CA ILE A 43 -18.98 -1.73 -7.53
C ILE A 43 -18.64 -3.22 -7.68
N ASP A 44 -19.53 -4.13 -7.27
CA ASP A 44 -19.34 -5.58 -7.43
C ASP A 44 -19.14 -5.97 -8.89
N LYS A 45 -19.93 -5.37 -9.79
CA LYS A 45 -19.77 -5.58 -11.23
C LYS A 45 -18.41 -5.07 -11.70
N ALA A 46 -18.01 -3.85 -11.33
CA ALA A 46 -16.72 -3.28 -11.72
C ALA A 46 -15.54 -4.09 -11.17
N VAL A 47 -15.61 -4.58 -9.94
CA VAL A 47 -14.60 -5.49 -9.37
C VAL A 47 -14.53 -6.80 -10.16
N THR A 48 -15.66 -7.36 -10.56
CA THR A 48 -15.70 -8.57 -11.39
C THR A 48 -14.99 -8.34 -12.73
N GLU A 49 -15.22 -7.20 -13.37
CA GLU A 49 -14.64 -6.84 -14.66
C GLU A 49 -13.12 -6.59 -14.55
N VAL A 50 -12.66 -5.85 -13.52
CA VAL A 50 -11.22 -5.61 -13.32
C VAL A 50 -10.47 -6.89 -12.98
N VAL A 51 -11.06 -7.80 -12.20
CA VAL A 51 -10.48 -9.12 -11.93
C VAL A 51 -10.39 -9.97 -13.22
N ALA A 52 -11.44 -9.98 -14.04
CA ALA A 52 -11.42 -10.68 -15.32
C ALA A 52 -10.29 -10.14 -16.22
N LYS A 53 -10.08 -8.82 -16.23
CA LYS A 53 -9.01 -8.20 -17.03
C LYS A 53 -7.61 -8.57 -16.53
N GLN A 54 -7.40 -8.63 -15.22
CA GLN A 54 -6.14 -9.09 -14.62
C GLN A 54 -5.82 -10.53 -15.04
N LYS A 55 -6.83 -11.41 -15.00
CA LYS A 55 -6.70 -12.82 -15.44
C LYS A 55 -6.45 -12.94 -16.96
N GLU A 56 -7.16 -12.15 -17.78
CA GLU A 56 -6.97 -12.11 -19.23
C GLU A 56 -5.53 -11.76 -19.62
N LEU A 57 -4.90 -10.83 -18.88
CA LEU A 57 -3.50 -10.47 -19.05
C LEU A 57 -2.53 -11.53 -18.52
N GLY A 58 -3.03 -12.55 -17.83
CA GLY A 58 -2.25 -13.67 -17.30
C GLY A 58 -1.59 -13.40 -15.97
N PHE A 59 -2.07 -12.44 -15.19
CA PHE A 59 -1.58 -12.25 -13.82
C PHE A 59 -2.04 -13.39 -12.92
N HIS A 60 -1.14 -13.86 -12.07
CA HIS A 60 -1.41 -14.87 -11.05
C HIS A 60 -1.87 -14.30 -9.72
N VAL A 61 -1.73 -12.99 -9.54
CA VAL A 61 -2.25 -12.24 -8.40
C VAL A 61 -3.42 -11.40 -8.88
N ILE A 62 -4.50 -11.37 -8.10
CA ILE A 62 -5.67 -10.52 -8.35
C ILE A 62 -5.97 -9.64 -7.14
N THR A 63 -6.42 -8.40 -7.39
CA THR A 63 -6.95 -7.47 -6.38
C THR A 63 -8.31 -6.95 -6.81
N ASP A 64 -9.06 -6.36 -5.88
CA ASP A 64 -10.34 -5.68 -6.16
C ASP A 64 -10.16 -4.27 -6.76
N GLY A 65 -8.92 -3.88 -7.08
CA GLY A 65 -8.58 -2.55 -7.58
C GLY A 65 -8.78 -1.42 -6.57
N GLU A 66 -9.17 -1.74 -5.35
CA GLU A 66 -9.56 -0.80 -4.29
C GLU A 66 -10.81 0.03 -4.64
N PHE A 67 -11.68 -0.50 -5.49
CA PHE A 67 -12.83 0.25 -6.03
C PHE A 67 -13.86 0.66 -4.97
N ARG A 68 -13.83 0.04 -3.79
CA ARG A 68 -14.71 0.37 -2.66
C ARG A 68 -14.19 1.51 -1.79
N ARG A 69 -12.95 2.01 -2.04
CA ARG A 69 -12.26 3.00 -1.21
C ARG A 69 -12.29 4.38 -1.85
N THR A 70 -12.55 5.39 -1.04
CA THR A 70 -12.31 6.80 -1.38
C THR A 70 -10.84 7.13 -1.16
N TYR A 71 -10.31 6.74 0.00
CA TYR A 71 -8.90 6.90 0.38
C TYR A 71 -8.28 5.53 0.70
N TRP A 72 -7.11 5.25 0.17
CA TRP A 72 -6.43 3.97 0.35
C TRP A 72 -6.22 3.57 1.83
N HIS A 73 -6.07 4.54 2.74
CA HIS A 73 -5.72 4.33 4.14
C HIS A 73 -6.83 4.73 5.12
N LEU A 74 -7.51 5.87 4.94
CA LEU A 74 -8.47 6.39 5.92
C LEU A 74 -9.69 5.50 6.06
N ASP A 75 -10.23 5.02 4.93
CA ASP A 75 -11.38 4.10 4.91
C ASP A 75 -11.14 2.84 5.77
N PHE A 76 -9.91 2.34 5.78
CA PHE A 76 -9.54 1.23 6.65
C PHE A 76 -9.50 1.64 8.13
N MET A 77 -8.90 2.79 8.43
CA MET A 77 -8.79 3.28 9.81
C MET A 77 -10.16 3.46 10.48
N TRP A 78 -11.17 3.87 9.72
CA TRP A 78 -12.55 4.02 10.21
C TRP A 78 -13.22 2.68 10.57
N GLY A 79 -12.64 1.59 10.15
CA GLY A 79 -13.05 0.23 10.53
C GLY A 79 -12.77 -0.14 11.98
N PHE A 80 -11.95 0.62 12.72
CA PHE A 80 -11.67 0.36 14.14
C PHE A 80 -12.64 1.09 15.08
N GLU A 81 -12.86 0.53 16.28
CA GLU A 81 -13.44 1.29 17.37
C GLU A 81 -12.48 2.38 17.84
N GLY A 82 -13.01 3.49 18.31
CA GLY A 82 -12.23 4.61 18.84
C GLY A 82 -11.67 5.53 17.76
N VAL A 83 -11.99 5.34 16.49
CA VAL A 83 -11.62 6.21 15.38
C VAL A 83 -12.87 6.90 14.82
N GLY A 84 -12.80 8.22 14.64
CA GLY A 84 -13.83 9.05 13.99
C GLY A 84 -13.25 9.83 12.84
N HIS A 85 -14.14 10.39 12.00
CA HIS A 85 -13.74 11.24 10.87
C HIS A 85 -14.78 12.34 10.60
N GLU A 86 -14.33 13.42 9.96
CA GLU A 86 -15.21 14.50 9.51
C GLU A 86 -14.58 15.26 8.33
N GLN A 87 -15.43 15.84 7.49
CA GLN A 87 -14.98 16.71 6.40
C GLN A 87 -14.72 18.12 6.93
N THR A 88 -13.47 18.55 6.95
CA THR A 88 -13.05 19.89 7.42
C THR A 88 -12.46 20.74 6.30
N GLY A 89 -12.20 20.17 5.12
CA GLY A 89 -11.50 20.82 4.03
C GLY A 89 -9.97 20.87 4.25
N SER A 90 -9.44 20.09 5.17
CA SER A 90 -8.00 19.90 5.34
C SER A 90 -7.41 19.05 4.21
N GLY A 91 -6.09 18.99 4.11
CA GLY A 91 -5.44 18.19 3.07
C GLY A 91 -3.95 18.12 3.23
N VAL A 92 -3.33 17.29 2.39
CA VAL A 92 -1.88 17.09 2.32
C VAL A 92 -1.35 17.69 1.02
N GLN A 93 -0.29 18.50 1.13
CA GLN A 93 0.36 19.09 -0.03
C GLN A 93 1.29 18.08 -0.69
N PHE A 94 0.95 17.73 -1.94
CA PHE A 94 1.81 16.99 -2.85
C PHE A 94 2.58 17.95 -3.78
N ASP A 95 3.43 17.42 -4.64
CA ASP A 95 4.17 18.23 -5.62
C ASP A 95 3.20 18.89 -6.63
N GLY A 96 2.91 20.16 -6.39
CA GLY A 96 2.01 20.96 -7.23
C GLY A 96 0.51 20.79 -6.98
N GLU A 97 0.05 19.85 -6.14
CA GLU A 97 -1.38 19.59 -5.89
C GLU A 97 -1.70 19.42 -4.41
N LEU A 98 -2.88 19.91 -3.99
CA LEU A 98 -3.42 19.70 -2.66
C LEU A 98 -4.39 18.51 -2.67
N ALA A 99 -4.04 17.43 -1.99
CA ALA A 99 -4.97 16.33 -1.74
C ALA A 99 -5.90 16.70 -0.60
N SER A 100 -7.17 16.97 -0.91
CA SER A 100 -8.20 17.16 0.13
C SER A 100 -8.53 15.81 0.75
N LEU A 101 -8.44 15.71 2.07
CA LEU A 101 -8.70 14.50 2.85
C LEU A 101 -9.70 14.81 3.96
N GLU A 102 -10.40 13.77 4.44
CA GLU A 102 -11.17 13.88 5.67
C GLU A 102 -10.26 13.84 6.89
N ASP A 103 -10.54 14.67 7.88
CA ASP A 103 -9.84 14.60 9.16
C ASP A 103 -10.22 13.30 9.87
N THR A 104 -9.21 12.56 10.27
CA THR A 104 -9.37 11.28 11.00
C THR A 104 -8.73 11.42 12.37
N TYR A 105 -9.49 11.18 13.42
CA TYR A 105 -9.09 11.46 14.80
C TYR A 105 -9.63 10.41 15.78
N LEU A 106 -9.13 10.41 17.02
CA LEU A 106 -9.60 9.50 18.05
C LEU A 106 -10.87 10.01 18.76
N THR A 107 -11.80 9.08 18.94
CA THR A 107 -13.02 9.22 19.76
C THR A 107 -12.97 8.34 21.02
N GLY A 108 -11.96 7.48 21.13
CA GLY A 108 -11.72 6.55 22.23
C GLY A 108 -10.38 5.84 22.06
N LYS A 109 -10.11 4.84 22.89
CA LYS A 109 -8.98 3.92 22.66
C LYS A 109 -9.27 3.01 21.48
N ILE A 110 -8.23 2.75 20.66
CA ILE A 110 -8.32 1.93 19.47
C ILE A 110 -8.55 0.47 19.85
N LYS A 111 -9.53 -0.19 19.20
CA LYS A 111 -9.78 -1.62 19.32
C LYS A 111 -10.25 -2.19 17.98
N ALA A 112 -9.97 -3.45 17.76
CA ALA A 112 -10.57 -4.17 16.65
C ALA A 112 -12.08 -4.40 16.88
N LYS A 113 -12.79 -4.49 15.78
CA LYS A 113 -14.17 -4.99 15.67
C LYS A 113 -14.27 -5.83 14.40
N ALA A 114 -15.44 -6.35 14.05
CA ALA A 114 -15.66 -6.96 12.73
C ALA A 114 -15.33 -5.91 11.65
N HIS A 115 -14.21 -6.12 10.94
CA HIS A 115 -13.67 -5.11 10.04
C HIS A 115 -14.33 -5.21 8.66
N PRO A 116 -14.90 -4.11 8.11
CA PRO A 116 -15.66 -4.16 6.86
C PRO A 116 -14.81 -4.64 5.66
N PHE A 117 -13.51 -4.39 5.64
CA PHE A 117 -12.61 -4.84 4.57
C PHE A 117 -12.49 -6.37 4.48
N VAL A 118 -12.82 -7.09 5.54
CA VAL A 118 -12.87 -8.57 5.50
C VAL A 118 -14.00 -9.04 4.57
N GLU A 119 -15.15 -8.37 4.56
CA GLU A 119 -16.24 -8.71 3.63
C GLU A 119 -15.86 -8.34 2.18
N HIS A 120 -15.13 -7.24 1.97
CA HIS A 120 -14.58 -6.90 0.65
C HIS A 120 -13.61 -7.97 0.15
N PHE A 121 -12.73 -8.47 1.03
CA PHE A 121 -11.83 -9.57 0.71
C PHE A 121 -12.59 -10.86 0.37
N LYS A 122 -13.63 -11.23 1.13
CA LYS A 122 -14.45 -12.42 0.83
C LYS A 122 -15.07 -12.34 -0.57
N PHE A 123 -15.48 -11.14 -1.01
CA PHE A 123 -15.95 -10.95 -2.38
C PHE A 123 -14.84 -11.18 -3.41
N LEU A 124 -13.64 -10.63 -3.19
CA LEU A 124 -12.48 -10.86 -4.08
C LEU A 124 -12.08 -12.33 -4.13
N LYS A 125 -12.07 -13.00 -2.97
CA LYS A 125 -11.64 -14.39 -2.83
C LYS A 125 -12.41 -15.38 -3.70
N GLN A 126 -13.67 -15.13 -4.00
CA GLN A 126 -14.48 -16.02 -4.84
C GLN A 126 -13.94 -16.17 -6.28
N PHE A 127 -13.08 -15.27 -6.71
CA PHE A 127 -12.43 -15.31 -8.01
C PHE A 127 -11.11 -16.08 -8.03
N GLU A 128 -10.62 -16.58 -6.90
CA GLU A 128 -9.44 -17.47 -6.88
C GLU A 128 -9.71 -18.76 -7.66
N ASP A 129 -8.67 -19.26 -8.32
CA ASP A 129 -8.70 -20.55 -8.98
C ASP A 129 -7.32 -21.25 -8.89
N GLU A 130 -7.08 -22.27 -9.67
CA GLU A 130 -5.80 -23.00 -9.68
C GLU A 130 -4.61 -22.15 -10.15
N ASN A 131 -4.87 -21.08 -10.90
CA ASN A 131 -3.88 -20.21 -11.53
C ASN A 131 -3.77 -18.84 -10.87
N THR A 132 -4.70 -18.47 -10.00
CA THR A 132 -4.77 -17.13 -9.40
C THR A 132 -5.02 -17.15 -7.91
N VAL A 133 -4.39 -16.20 -7.21
CA VAL A 133 -4.59 -15.93 -5.78
C VAL A 133 -5.02 -14.48 -5.55
N ALA A 134 -5.91 -14.28 -4.59
CA ALA A 134 -6.29 -12.96 -4.13
C ALA A 134 -5.20 -12.38 -3.21
N LYS A 135 -4.75 -11.18 -3.54
CA LYS A 135 -3.95 -10.32 -2.67
C LYS A 135 -4.86 -9.19 -2.16
N TYR A 136 -4.82 -8.93 -0.86
CA TYR A 136 -5.54 -7.81 -0.29
C TYR A 136 -4.58 -6.77 0.28
N THR A 137 -4.90 -5.49 0.12
CA THR A 137 -4.07 -4.37 0.57
C THR A 137 -4.72 -3.66 1.73
N ILE A 138 -3.95 -3.32 2.74
CA ILE A 138 -4.38 -2.48 3.88
C ILE A 138 -3.26 -1.49 4.22
N PRO A 139 -3.54 -0.32 4.80
CA PRO A 139 -2.49 0.55 5.27
C PRO A 139 -1.67 -0.13 6.37
N ALA A 140 -0.37 0.13 6.41
CA ALA A 140 0.49 -0.36 7.47
C ALA A 140 0.09 0.20 8.86
N PRO A 141 0.33 -0.54 9.95
CA PRO A 141 0.11 -0.02 11.31
C PRO A 141 0.84 1.30 11.58
N ALA A 142 2.05 1.46 11.04
CA ALA A 142 2.81 2.70 11.12
C ALA A 142 2.07 3.89 10.48
N GLN A 143 1.31 3.66 9.41
CA GLN A 143 0.50 4.70 8.77
C GLN A 143 -0.62 5.19 9.71
N MET A 144 -1.27 4.29 10.44
CA MET A 144 -2.27 4.65 11.44
C MET A 144 -1.61 5.36 12.63
N PHE A 145 -0.47 4.87 13.12
CA PHE A 145 0.28 5.51 14.19
C PHE A 145 0.65 6.95 13.83
N GLN A 146 1.22 7.18 12.64
CA GLN A 146 1.56 8.52 12.16
C GLN A 146 0.33 9.42 12.05
N GLN A 147 -0.80 8.91 11.54
CA GLN A 147 -2.05 9.68 11.45
C GLN A 147 -2.50 10.21 12.81
N MET A 148 -2.32 9.43 13.87
CA MET A 148 -2.75 9.82 15.21
C MET A 148 -1.79 10.80 15.90
N ILE A 149 -0.51 10.85 15.49
CA ILE A 149 0.49 11.73 16.13
C ILE A 149 0.88 12.96 15.31
N ILE A 150 0.35 13.13 14.08
CA ILE A 150 0.57 14.38 13.33
C ILE A 150 0.11 15.59 14.16
N PRO A 151 0.68 16.79 13.95
CA PRO A 151 0.43 17.97 14.79
C PRO A 151 -1.05 18.30 15.01
N VAL A 152 -1.89 18.14 13.97
CA VAL A 152 -3.34 18.42 14.07
C VAL A 152 -4.04 17.46 15.02
N ASN A 153 -3.64 16.18 15.07
CA ASN A 153 -4.25 15.14 15.89
C ASN A 153 -3.59 14.98 17.27
N TYR A 154 -2.36 15.43 17.44
CA TYR A 154 -1.56 15.18 18.64
C TYR A 154 -2.30 15.50 19.95
N LYS A 155 -2.91 16.69 20.03
CA LYS A 155 -3.67 17.11 21.22
C LYS A 155 -4.91 16.24 21.46
N ASN A 156 -5.57 15.78 20.41
CA ASN A 156 -6.70 14.85 20.51
C ASN A 156 -6.23 13.49 21.01
N THR A 157 -5.18 12.95 20.44
CA THR A 157 -4.61 11.64 20.80
C THR A 157 -4.18 11.59 22.26
N ARG A 158 -3.60 12.66 22.79
CA ARG A 158 -3.19 12.77 24.22
C ARG A 158 -4.36 12.80 25.22
N LYS A 159 -5.60 12.88 24.79
CA LYS A 159 -6.78 12.67 25.66
C LYS A 159 -6.99 11.19 26.01
N TYR A 160 -6.53 10.28 25.16
CA TYR A 160 -6.77 8.83 25.26
C TYR A 160 -5.51 8.02 25.55
N TYR A 161 -4.34 8.55 25.15
CA TYR A 161 -3.02 7.90 25.26
C TYR A 161 -2.01 8.90 25.85
N GLU A 162 -1.48 8.58 27.03
CA GLU A 162 -0.44 9.41 27.65
C GLU A 162 0.89 9.32 26.89
N THR A 163 1.20 8.15 26.37
CA THR A 163 2.47 7.84 25.69
C THR A 163 2.27 7.25 24.30
N ASN A 164 3.29 7.36 23.43
CA ASN A 164 3.32 6.66 22.15
C ASN A 164 3.32 5.14 22.34
N LYS A 165 3.97 4.64 23.40
CA LYS A 165 4.04 3.21 23.68
C LYS A 165 2.65 2.58 23.90
N GLU A 166 1.77 3.25 24.61
CA GLU A 166 0.38 2.79 24.78
C GLU A 166 -0.38 2.77 23.45
N LEU A 167 -0.22 3.83 22.65
CA LEU A 167 -0.85 3.93 21.34
C LEU A 167 -0.33 2.82 20.37
N ILE A 168 0.98 2.60 20.34
CA ILE A 168 1.63 1.55 19.55
C ILE A 168 1.09 0.18 19.94
N HIS A 169 0.97 -0.09 21.25
CA HIS A 169 0.44 -1.35 21.76
C HIS A 169 -1.00 -1.61 21.29
N ASP A 170 -1.88 -0.63 21.43
CA ASP A 170 -3.29 -0.78 21.05
C ASP A 170 -3.45 -0.90 19.53
N ILE A 171 -2.71 -0.12 18.73
CA ILE A 171 -2.69 -0.25 17.27
C ILE A 171 -2.20 -1.64 16.86
N GLY A 172 -1.03 -2.07 17.37
CA GLY A 172 -0.45 -3.37 17.03
C GLY A 172 -1.40 -4.51 17.36
N THR A 173 -2.00 -4.51 18.55
CA THR A 173 -2.98 -5.53 18.98
C THR A 173 -4.24 -5.52 18.11
N ALA A 174 -4.79 -4.34 17.80
CA ALA A 174 -5.96 -4.23 16.94
C ALA A 174 -5.69 -4.74 15.52
N TYR A 175 -4.49 -4.48 14.98
CA TYR A 175 -4.08 -5.04 13.68
C TYR A 175 -3.89 -6.56 13.72
N GLN A 176 -3.31 -7.12 14.78
CA GLN A 176 -3.22 -8.58 14.95
C GLN A 176 -4.60 -9.23 14.85
N GLU A 177 -5.60 -8.69 15.54
CA GLU A 177 -6.96 -9.20 15.50
C GLU A 177 -7.57 -9.08 14.09
N VAL A 178 -7.38 -7.96 13.38
CA VAL A 178 -7.89 -7.77 12.02
C VAL A 178 -7.17 -8.68 11.02
N ILE A 179 -5.84 -8.85 11.13
CA ILE A 179 -5.07 -9.82 10.32
C ILE A 179 -5.61 -11.25 10.57
N GLY A 180 -5.92 -11.60 11.83
CA GLY A 180 -6.58 -12.85 12.18
C GLY A 180 -7.93 -13.02 11.48
N GLN A 181 -8.77 -11.98 11.43
CA GLN A 181 -10.05 -12.01 10.71
C GLN A 181 -9.86 -12.24 9.20
N PHE A 182 -8.85 -11.61 8.57
CA PHE A 182 -8.50 -11.88 7.17
C PHE A 182 -8.06 -13.34 6.98
N TYR A 183 -7.21 -13.86 7.86
CA TYR A 183 -6.76 -15.25 7.81
C TYR A 183 -7.92 -16.24 7.92
N GLU A 184 -8.84 -16.04 8.87
CA GLU A 184 -10.05 -16.85 9.03
C GLU A 184 -10.98 -16.78 7.82
N ALA A 185 -11.05 -15.62 7.16
CA ALA A 185 -11.74 -15.46 5.88
C ALA A 185 -11.02 -16.16 4.71
N GLY A 186 -9.83 -16.72 4.95
CA GLY A 186 -9.03 -17.46 3.98
C GLY A 186 -8.03 -16.62 3.21
N CYS A 187 -7.70 -15.41 3.67
CA CYS A 187 -6.61 -14.62 3.11
C CYS A 187 -5.27 -15.30 3.38
N ARG A 188 -4.44 -15.41 2.36
CA ARG A 188 -3.08 -15.94 2.46
C ARG A 188 -2.03 -15.00 1.88
N ASN A 189 -2.47 -13.90 1.26
CA ASN A 189 -1.61 -12.88 0.68
C ASN A 189 -2.14 -11.50 1.08
N LEU A 190 -1.48 -10.87 2.06
CA LEU A 190 -1.82 -9.53 2.56
C LEU A 190 -0.67 -8.58 2.26
N GLN A 191 -0.97 -7.37 1.83
CA GLN A 191 0.02 -6.31 1.63
C GLN A 191 -0.25 -5.14 2.57
N LEU A 192 0.79 -4.69 3.26
CA LEU A 192 0.81 -3.46 4.05
C LEU A 192 1.30 -2.32 3.17
N ASP A 193 0.49 -1.29 2.96
CA ASP A 193 0.89 -0.10 2.23
C ASP A 193 1.38 0.97 3.21
N ASP A 194 2.65 1.36 3.07
CA ASP A 194 3.36 2.21 4.03
C ASP A 194 4.01 3.41 3.36
N CYS A 195 3.45 4.60 3.57
CA CYS A 195 4.06 5.87 3.15
C CYS A 195 5.01 6.46 4.22
N THR A 196 5.03 5.91 5.44
CA THR A 196 5.76 6.53 6.56
C THR A 196 7.27 6.47 6.35
N TRP A 197 7.79 5.34 5.90
CA TRP A 197 9.21 5.19 5.57
C TRP A 197 9.64 6.13 4.44
N GLY A 198 8.81 6.23 3.38
CA GLY A 198 9.05 7.16 2.28
C GLY A 198 9.05 8.62 2.73
N ALA A 199 8.20 8.99 3.69
CA ALA A 199 8.10 10.34 4.21
C ALA A 199 9.34 10.79 5.00
N ILE A 200 10.14 9.87 5.54
CA ILE A 200 11.27 10.18 6.43
C ILE A 200 12.66 9.93 5.80
N VAL A 201 12.73 9.60 4.50
CA VAL A 201 14.03 9.31 3.83
C VAL A 201 14.92 10.52 3.63
N GLY A 202 14.38 11.73 3.57
CA GLY A 202 15.12 12.93 3.22
C GLY A 202 15.61 13.76 4.41
N ASP A 203 16.60 14.61 4.19
CA ASP A 203 17.11 15.53 5.21
C ASP A 203 16.08 16.53 5.72
N ALA A 204 15.06 16.86 4.90
CA ALA A 204 13.97 17.74 5.30
C ALA A 204 13.16 17.14 6.46
N ALA A 205 12.86 15.85 6.43
CA ALA A 205 12.17 15.17 7.52
C ALA A 205 12.99 15.24 8.82
N LYS A 206 14.30 14.97 8.74
CA LYS A 206 15.19 15.08 9.91
C LYS A 206 15.17 16.48 10.55
N GLN A 207 15.15 17.51 9.72
CA GLN A 207 15.07 18.90 10.22
C GLN A 207 13.71 19.19 10.86
N ILE A 208 12.61 18.73 10.25
CA ILE A 208 11.25 18.91 10.78
C ILE A 208 11.12 18.23 12.16
N TYR A 209 11.50 16.97 12.28
CA TYR A 209 11.42 16.26 13.56
C TYR A 209 12.32 16.90 14.64
N LYS A 210 13.51 17.36 14.27
CA LYS A 210 14.37 18.12 15.20
C LYS A 210 13.71 19.41 15.69
N LEU A 211 13.01 20.15 14.81
CA LEU A 211 12.25 21.36 15.21
C LEU A 211 11.08 21.00 16.13
N LEU A 212 10.48 19.82 15.98
CA LEU A 212 9.44 19.30 16.86
C LEU A 212 9.99 18.72 18.16
N GLY A 213 11.31 18.72 18.37
CA GLY A 213 11.95 18.21 19.57
C GLY A 213 12.04 16.68 19.62
N THR A 214 11.88 15.99 18.48
CA THR A 214 11.92 14.53 18.37
C THR A 214 13.14 14.09 17.56
N ASP A 215 13.82 13.03 18.02
CA ASP A 215 14.90 12.41 17.25
C ASP A 215 14.29 11.52 16.16
N ILE A 216 14.73 11.70 14.91
CA ILE A 216 14.29 10.88 13.78
C ILE A 216 14.60 9.39 13.97
N GLU A 217 15.65 9.05 14.72
CA GLU A 217 15.99 7.66 15.03
C GLU A 217 14.97 7.02 15.99
N ASP A 218 14.37 7.80 16.90
CA ASP A 218 13.30 7.30 17.75
C ASP A 218 12.01 7.11 16.96
N VAL A 219 11.71 8.02 16.02
CA VAL A 219 10.59 7.83 15.07
C VAL A 219 10.73 6.53 14.29
N LYS A 220 11.91 6.24 13.72
CA LYS A 220 12.17 5.00 12.99
C LYS A 220 11.95 3.75 13.85
N LYS A 221 12.34 3.80 15.12
CA LYS A 221 12.12 2.69 16.07
C LYS A 221 10.63 2.48 16.33
N GLU A 222 9.88 3.56 16.56
CA GLU A 222 8.44 3.51 16.81
C GLU A 222 7.67 2.97 15.58
N LEU A 223 8.02 3.38 14.35
CA LEU A 223 7.44 2.86 13.12
C LEU A 223 7.70 1.35 12.96
N LEU A 224 8.94 0.93 13.19
CA LEU A 224 9.31 -0.49 13.12
C LEU A 224 8.61 -1.30 14.20
N GLU A 225 8.54 -0.77 15.43
CA GLU A 225 7.89 -1.42 16.58
C GLU A 225 6.41 -1.69 16.31
N VAL A 226 5.66 -0.69 15.84
CA VAL A 226 4.23 -0.86 15.60
C VAL A 226 3.94 -1.82 14.45
N ASN A 227 4.73 -1.77 13.35
CA ASN A 227 4.59 -2.70 12.23
C ASN A 227 4.91 -4.14 12.68
N ASN A 228 6.02 -4.35 13.38
CA ASN A 228 6.42 -5.68 13.82
C ASN A 228 5.47 -6.25 14.90
N LEU A 229 4.98 -5.43 15.81
CA LEU A 229 4.00 -5.84 16.82
C LEU A 229 2.71 -6.38 16.15
N ALA A 230 2.22 -5.70 15.12
CA ALA A 230 1.05 -6.14 14.37
C ALA A 230 1.23 -7.49 13.66
N LEU A 231 2.49 -7.88 13.39
CA LEU A 231 2.83 -9.13 12.70
C LEU A 231 3.23 -10.26 13.66
N GLU A 232 3.29 -10.00 14.96
CA GLU A 232 3.58 -11.05 15.94
C GLU A 232 2.50 -12.13 15.92
N GLY A 233 2.93 -13.38 15.77
CA GLY A 233 2.01 -14.52 15.74
C GLY A 233 1.26 -14.70 14.43
N LYS A 234 1.65 -14.01 13.33
CA LYS A 234 1.06 -14.28 12.00
C LYS A 234 1.18 -15.76 11.65
N PRO A 235 0.15 -16.38 11.03
CA PRO A 235 0.23 -17.76 10.58
C PRO A 235 1.37 -17.97 9.57
N GLU A 236 2.06 -19.11 9.65
CA GLU A 236 3.22 -19.43 8.79
C GLU A 236 2.85 -19.52 7.30
N ASP A 237 1.64 -19.92 6.97
CA ASP A 237 1.13 -20.03 5.59
C ASP A 237 0.52 -18.72 5.07
N MET A 238 0.60 -17.63 5.82
CA MET A 238 0.19 -16.30 5.38
C MET A 238 1.40 -15.47 4.99
N VAL A 239 1.48 -15.11 3.71
CA VAL A 239 2.47 -14.16 3.20
C VAL A 239 2.00 -12.75 3.48
N ILE A 240 2.85 -11.95 4.12
CA ILE A 240 2.62 -10.51 4.32
C ILE A 240 3.76 -9.73 3.68
N THR A 241 3.40 -8.85 2.75
CA THR A 241 4.34 -7.96 2.06
C THR A 241 4.18 -6.52 2.51
N SER A 242 5.19 -5.67 2.32
CA SER A 242 5.11 -4.24 2.59
C SER A 242 5.43 -3.45 1.33
N HIS A 243 4.59 -2.49 0.98
CA HIS A 243 4.85 -1.53 -0.10
C HIS A 243 5.30 -0.20 0.50
N ILE A 244 6.52 0.20 0.20
CA ILE A 244 7.10 1.46 0.69
C ILE A 244 6.84 2.56 -0.35
N CYS A 245 5.79 3.32 -0.11
CA CYS A 245 5.32 4.39 -0.97
C CYS A 245 6.03 5.72 -0.70
N ARG A 246 6.15 6.56 -1.74
CA ARG A 246 6.66 7.94 -1.64
C ARG A 246 5.58 8.98 -1.91
N GLY A 247 4.33 8.55 -1.84
CA GLY A 247 3.16 9.33 -2.22
C GLY A 247 2.77 9.15 -3.68
N ASN A 248 1.48 8.97 -3.90
CA ASN A 248 0.91 8.79 -5.22
C ASN A 248 -0.51 9.40 -5.24
N TYR A 249 -0.60 10.65 -5.68
CA TYR A 249 -1.85 11.38 -5.78
C TYR A 249 -1.91 12.13 -7.10
N HIS A 250 -2.89 11.80 -7.94
CA HIS A 250 -3.15 12.46 -9.23
C HIS A 250 -1.89 12.66 -10.07
N SER A 251 -1.06 11.60 -10.19
CA SER A 251 0.23 11.59 -10.89
C SER A 251 1.37 12.39 -10.23
N THR A 252 1.18 12.87 -8.99
CA THR A 252 2.22 13.56 -8.24
C THR A 252 2.81 12.67 -7.14
N PHE A 253 3.91 13.09 -6.53
CA PHE A 253 4.55 12.40 -5.40
C PHE A 253 4.62 13.34 -4.18
N PHE A 254 4.84 12.78 -3.01
CA PHE A 254 4.94 13.52 -1.76
C PHE A 254 6.40 13.76 -1.34
N THR A 255 7.27 12.74 -1.49
CA THR A 255 8.66 12.81 -1.01
C THR A 255 9.67 12.26 -2.01
N SER A 256 10.93 12.68 -1.83
CA SER A 256 12.09 12.25 -2.60
C SER A 256 13.27 12.04 -1.68
N GLY A 257 14.11 11.06 -1.95
CA GLY A 257 15.32 10.73 -1.22
C GLY A 257 15.67 9.24 -1.34
N PRO A 258 16.96 8.86 -1.20
CA PRO A 258 17.40 7.47 -1.25
C PRO A 258 16.96 6.70 -0.01
N TYR A 259 16.87 5.36 -0.12
CA TYR A 259 16.50 4.49 1.00
C TYR A 259 17.58 4.30 2.06
N ASP A 260 18.80 4.84 1.85
CA ASP A 260 19.96 4.64 2.74
C ASP A 260 19.65 4.91 4.22
N SER A 261 18.87 5.97 4.49
CA SER A 261 18.55 6.40 5.87
C SER A 261 17.56 5.50 6.61
N VAL A 262 16.82 4.65 5.90
CA VAL A 262 15.77 3.78 6.48
C VAL A 262 16.05 2.30 6.31
N ALA A 263 16.99 1.92 5.44
CA ALA A 263 17.26 0.53 5.09
C ALA A 263 17.67 -0.36 6.28
N ASP A 264 18.40 0.18 7.27
CA ASP A 264 18.77 -0.55 8.48
C ASP A 264 17.57 -0.91 9.38
N TYR A 265 16.42 -0.30 9.13
CA TYR A 265 15.16 -0.56 9.80
C TYR A 265 14.27 -1.41 8.91
N VAL A 266 13.67 -0.84 7.87
CA VAL A 266 12.64 -1.49 7.07
C VAL A 266 13.18 -2.67 6.26
N PHE A 267 14.37 -2.55 5.61
CA PHE A 267 14.90 -3.65 4.81
C PHE A 267 15.46 -4.77 5.67
N ALA A 268 16.15 -4.42 6.76
CA ALA A 268 16.81 -5.39 7.61
C ALA A 268 15.88 -6.03 8.66
N LYS A 269 14.89 -5.29 9.19
CA LYS A 269 14.27 -5.67 10.47
C LYS A 269 12.72 -5.72 10.45
N GLU A 270 12.04 -5.19 9.43
CA GLU A 270 10.59 -5.34 9.34
C GLU A 270 10.22 -6.79 9.07
N ASN A 271 9.26 -7.37 9.80
CA ASN A 271 8.94 -8.80 9.79
C ASN A 271 7.98 -9.19 8.64
N VAL A 272 8.28 -8.74 7.42
CA VAL A 272 7.52 -9.05 6.20
C VAL A 272 8.28 -10.01 5.30
N ASP A 273 7.56 -10.72 4.43
CA ASP A 273 8.11 -11.72 3.52
C ASP A 273 8.69 -11.10 2.22
N ALA A 274 8.18 -9.91 1.83
CA ALA A 274 8.70 -9.18 0.68
C ALA A 274 8.46 -7.67 0.80
N LEU A 275 9.30 -6.90 0.08
CA LEU A 275 9.24 -5.44 -0.01
C LEU A 275 8.95 -5.01 -1.44
N PHE A 276 7.90 -4.24 -1.66
CA PHE A 276 7.59 -3.54 -2.91
C PHE A 276 8.18 -2.13 -2.81
N LEU A 277 9.19 -1.82 -3.63
CA LEU A 277 9.98 -0.60 -3.50
C LEU A 277 9.90 0.26 -4.76
N GLU A 278 9.61 1.55 -4.60
CA GLU A 278 9.60 2.52 -5.69
C GLU A 278 11.02 2.80 -6.17
N TYR A 279 11.29 2.49 -7.45
CA TYR A 279 12.54 2.76 -8.14
C TYR A 279 12.30 3.22 -9.60
N ASP A 280 11.15 3.81 -9.91
CA ASP A 280 10.77 4.23 -11.27
C ASP A 280 11.62 5.35 -11.82
N ASP A 281 12.16 6.23 -10.96
CA ASP A 281 13.00 7.35 -11.36
C ASP A 281 14.15 7.65 -10.37
N ALA A 282 14.84 8.77 -10.59
CA ALA A 282 16.00 9.18 -9.79
C ALA A 282 15.66 9.60 -8.35
N ARG A 283 14.39 9.85 -8.01
CA ARG A 283 13.96 10.23 -6.65
C ARG A 283 14.36 9.21 -5.59
N SER A 284 14.40 7.93 -5.97
CA SER A 284 14.67 6.82 -5.05
C SER A 284 16.15 6.54 -4.83
N GLY A 285 17.05 7.25 -5.52
CA GLY A 285 18.47 6.98 -5.48
C GLY A 285 18.87 5.67 -6.18
N GLY A 286 19.99 5.10 -5.77
CA GLY A 286 20.53 3.87 -6.33
C GLY A 286 20.12 2.61 -5.55
N PHE A 287 20.57 1.44 -6.03
CA PHE A 287 20.22 0.13 -5.48
C PHE A 287 21.12 -0.35 -4.32
N ALA A 288 22.15 0.40 -3.93
CA ALA A 288 23.06 0.01 -2.86
C ALA A 288 22.35 -0.36 -1.54
N PRO A 289 21.26 0.31 -1.11
CA PRO A 289 20.51 -0.07 0.08
C PRO A 289 19.95 -1.50 0.06
N LEU A 290 19.74 -2.11 -1.11
CA LEU A 290 19.26 -3.49 -1.23
C LEU A 290 20.19 -4.52 -0.60
N ALA A 291 21.49 -4.20 -0.46
CA ALA A 291 22.44 -5.05 0.26
C ALA A 291 22.07 -5.26 1.75
N LYS A 292 21.18 -4.42 2.30
CA LYS A 292 20.70 -4.53 3.70
C LYS A 292 19.44 -5.36 3.86
N VAL A 293 18.82 -5.80 2.74
CA VAL A 293 17.62 -6.65 2.79
C VAL A 293 17.98 -8.00 3.40
N SER A 294 17.28 -8.37 4.47
CA SER A 294 17.54 -9.65 5.16
C SER A 294 17.39 -10.85 4.19
N PRO A 295 18.17 -11.93 4.38
CA PRO A 295 18.27 -13.02 3.40
C PRO A 295 16.98 -13.76 3.10
N ASP A 296 16.03 -13.72 4.00
CA ASP A 296 14.72 -14.36 3.92
C ASP A 296 13.68 -13.57 3.10
N LYS A 297 13.96 -12.28 2.83
CA LYS A 297 13.01 -11.40 2.11
C LYS A 297 13.24 -11.38 0.60
N LYS A 298 12.12 -11.26 -0.12
CA LYS A 298 12.08 -10.94 -1.55
C LYS A 298 11.95 -9.43 -1.76
N VAL A 299 12.34 -8.94 -2.94
CA VAL A 299 12.21 -7.53 -3.32
C VAL A 299 11.50 -7.42 -4.67
N VAL A 300 10.42 -6.66 -4.70
CA VAL A 300 9.71 -6.30 -5.91
C VAL A 300 10.15 -4.89 -6.33
N LEU A 301 10.83 -4.82 -7.46
CA LEU A 301 11.33 -3.56 -8.00
C LEU A 301 10.22 -2.83 -8.74
N GLY A 302 9.75 -1.73 -8.19
CA GLY A 302 8.80 -0.83 -8.82
C GLY A 302 9.50 0.06 -9.85
N LEU A 303 9.77 -0.48 -11.04
CA LEU A 303 10.55 0.20 -12.09
C LEU A 303 9.69 0.87 -13.16
N ILE A 304 8.39 0.58 -13.20
CA ILE A 304 7.44 1.11 -14.17
C ILE A 304 6.61 2.19 -13.47
N THR A 305 6.63 3.42 -13.99
CA THR A 305 5.88 4.52 -13.37
C THR A 305 4.38 4.43 -13.68
N THR A 306 3.55 4.71 -12.66
CA THR A 306 2.10 4.88 -12.83
C THR A 306 1.69 6.36 -12.95
N LYS A 307 2.65 7.28 -13.07
CA LYS A 307 2.41 8.73 -13.03
C LYS A 307 2.29 9.36 -14.42
N ILE A 308 2.87 8.75 -15.43
CA ILE A 308 2.84 9.22 -16.81
C ILE A 308 2.48 8.08 -17.79
N PRO A 309 1.81 8.35 -18.91
CA PRO A 309 1.36 7.33 -19.85
C PRO A 309 2.47 6.68 -20.67
N GLN A 310 3.61 7.37 -20.85
CA GLN A 310 4.72 6.85 -21.66
C GLN A 310 5.21 5.52 -21.11
N LEU A 311 5.32 4.52 -22.00
CA LEU A 311 5.94 3.24 -21.68
C LEU A 311 7.44 3.42 -21.52
N GLU A 312 8.01 2.71 -20.57
CA GLU A 312 9.46 2.60 -20.39
C GLU A 312 10.08 1.77 -21.52
N GLU A 313 11.32 2.07 -21.84
CA GLU A 313 12.11 1.23 -22.76
C GLU A 313 12.49 -0.07 -22.06
N LYS A 314 12.09 -1.19 -22.62
CA LYS A 314 12.24 -2.54 -22.07
C LYS A 314 13.70 -2.85 -21.68
N GLU A 315 14.64 -2.57 -22.56
CA GLU A 315 16.07 -2.80 -22.35
C GLU A 315 16.64 -1.96 -21.20
N VAL A 316 16.11 -0.75 -20.99
CA VAL A 316 16.49 0.11 -19.87
C VAL A 316 16.03 -0.49 -18.56
N VAL A 317 14.80 -1.00 -18.50
CA VAL A 317 14.26 -1.64 -17.28
C VAL A 317 15.03 -2.94 -16.98
N ILE A 318 15.29 -3.77 -17.98
CA ILE A 318 16.08 -5.01 -17.84
C ILE A 318 17.48 -4.68 -17.30
N LYS A 319 18.14 -3.67 -17.85
CA LYS A 319 19.44 -3.21 -17.34
C LYS A 319 19.38 -2.82 -15.87
N ARG A 320 18.34 -2.11 -15.45
CA ARG A 320 18.15 -1.70 -14.05
C ARG A 320 17.89 -2.90 -13.12
N ILE A 321 17.18 -3.92 -13.57
CA ILE A 321 17.05 -5.19 -12.83
C ILE A 321 18.42 -5.82 -12.59
N HIS A 322 19.27 -5.89 -13.62
CA HIS A 322 20.64 -6.42 -13.48
C HIS A 322 21.57 -5.52 -12.65
N GLU A 323 21.31 -4.22 -12.61
CA GLU A 323 22.01 -3.31 -11.67
C GLU A 323 21.63 -3.62 -10.21
N ALA A 324 20.35 -3.85 -9.92
CA ALA A 324 19.88 -4.25 -8.60
C ALA A 324 20.43 -5.63 -8.21
N ALA A 325 20.58 -6.54 -9.17
CA ALA A 325 21.12 -7.89 -8.95
C ALA A 325 22.59 -7.91 -8.51
N LYS A 326 23.30 -6.77 -8.55
CA LYS A 326 24.65 -6.65 -7.94
C LYS A 326 24.63 -6.59 -6.41
N TYR A 327 23.48 -6.30 -5.81
CA TYR A 327 23.31 -6.10 -4.37
C TYR A 327 22.47 -7.19 -3.71
N ILE A 328 21.59 -7.84 -4.46
CA ILE A 328 20.70 -8.91 -4.01
C ILE A 328 20.54 -9.95 -5.13
N PRO A 329 20.56 -11.26 -4.85
CA PRO A 329 20.44 -12.31 -5.88
C PRO A 329 19.21 -12.12 -6.78
N LEU A 330 19.38 -12.37 -8.08
CA LEU A 330 18.32 -12.18 -9.10
C LEU A 330 17.07 -13.03 -8.83
N ASP A 331 17.23 -14.20 -8.23
CA ASP A 331 16.12 -15.09 -7.84
C ASP A 331 15.25 -14.54 -6.72
N ARG A 332 15.75 -13.54 -5.97
CA ARG A 332 14.99 -12.79 -4.95
C ARG A 332 14.38 -11.48 -5.49
N LEU A 333 14.60 -11.16 -6.77
CA LEU A 333 14.06 -9.97 -7.42
C LEU A 333 12.81 -10.28 -8.23
N TYR A 334 11.89 -9.35 -8.22
CA TYR A 334 10.58 -9.37 -8.87
C TYR A 334 10.32 -8.00 -9.49
N LEU A 335 9.30 -7.86 -10.34
CA LEU A 335 9.00 -6.60 -11.03
C LEU A 335 7.54 -6.18 -10.81
N SER A 336 7.33 -4.90 -10.61
CA SER A 336 6.00 -4.27 -10.55
C SER A 336 6.03 -2.82 -11.04
N PRO A 337 4.87 -2.18 -11.24
CA PRO A 337 4.79 -0.73 -11.21
C PRO A 337 5.25 -0.19 -9.84
N GLN A 338 5.69 1.08 -9.81
CA GLN A 338 6.24 1.69 -8.60
C GLN A 338 5.20 1.85 -7.48
N CYS A 339 3.91 2.03 -7.84
CA CYS A 339 2.78 2.17 -6.94
C CYS A 339 1.50 1.65 -7.63
N GLY A 340 0.33 1.80 -6.99
CA GLY A 340 -0.95 1.62 -7.66
C GLY A 340 -1.26 2.74 -8.66
N PHE A 341 -2.32 2.59 -9.45
CA PHE A 341 -2.76 3.59 -10.43
C PHE A 341 -3.74 4.61 -9.82
N ALA A 342 -4.33 4.30 -8.67
CA ALA A 342 -5.31 5.18 -8.04
C ALA A 342 -5.36 4.97 -6.51
N SER A 343 -4.47 5.61 -5.77
CA SER A 343 -4.46 5.58 -4.30
C SER A 343 -5.67 6.31 -3.67
N CYS A 344 -6.26 7.25 -4.41
CA CYS A 344 -7.55 7.86 -4.07
C CYS A 344 -8.48 7.72 -5.28
N GLU A 345 -9.78 7.96 -5.08
CA GLU A 345 -10.81 7.81 -6.11
C GLU A 345 -10.51 8.59 -7.40
N ILE A 346 -9.88 9.77 -7.28
CA ILE A 346 -9.51 10.60 -8.44
C ILE A 346 -8.59 9.86 -9.43
N GLY A 347 -7.68 8.99 -8.92
CA GLY A 347 -6.72 8.27 -9.75
C GLY A 347 -5.60 9.12 -10.34
N ASN A 348 -4.66 8.47 -11.01
CA ASN A 348 -3.59 9.12 -11.76
C ASN A 348 -4.07 9.56 -13.14
N LYS A 349 -3.31 10.46 -13.79
CA LYS A 349 -3.61 11.08 -15.10
C LYS A 349 -3.24 10.14 -16.26
N LEU A 350 -3.76 8.93 -16.22
CA LEU A 350 -3.65 7.91 -17.27
C LEU A 350 -5.04 7.44 -17.68
N THR A 351 -5.16 6.93 -18.90
CA THR A 351 -6.33 6.17 -19.32
C THR A 351 -6.26 4.72 -18.83
N GLU A 352 -7.39 4.04 -18.90
CA GLU A 352 -7.44 2.62 -18.57
C GLU A 352 -6.57 1.79 -19.54
N GLU A 353 -6.55 2.12 -20.82
CA GLU A 353 -5.72 1.46 -21.84
C GLU A 353 -4.22 1.63 -21.52
N GLU A 354 -3.80 2.83 -21.12
CA GLU A 354 -2.42 3.11 -20.72
C GLU A 354 -2.02 2.34 -19.47
N GLN A 355 -2.93 2.23 -18.48
CA GLN A 355 -2.73 1.39 -17.31
C GLN A 355 -2.47 -0.07 -17.69
N TRP A 356 -3.31 -0.65 -18.55
CA TRP A 356 -3.14 -2.03 -18.98
C TRP A 356 -1.90 -2.24 -19.85
N ALA A 357 -1.52 -1.27 -20.66
CA ALA A 357 -0.28 -1.29 -21.43
C ALA A 357 0.96 -1.34 -20.52
N LYS A 358 0.98 -0.57 -19.42
CA LYS A 358 2.03 -0.63 -18.39
C LYS A 358 2.16 -2.01 -17.77
N LEU A 359 1.04 -2.62 -17.40
CA LEU A 359 1.02 -3.96 -16.80
C LEU A 359 1.46 -5.04 -17.79
N LYS A 360 1.08 -4.92 -19.05
CA LYS A 360 1.56 -5.81 -20.11
C LYS A 360 3.08 -5.70 -20.26
N LEU A 361 3.63 -4.50 -20.22
CA LEU A 361 5.09 -4.28 -20.26
C LEU A 361 5.80 -4.92 -19.07
N VAL A 362 5.23 -4.81 -17.85
CA VAL A 362 5.77 -5.47 -16.64
C VAL A 362 5.90 -6.97 -16.87
N LYS A 363 4.83 -7.61 -17.38
CA LYS A 363 4.82 -9.04 -17.67
C LYS A 363 5.86 -9.41 -18.74
N GLU A 364 5.88 -8.72 -19.87
CA GLU A 364 6.82 -9.00 -20.97
C GLU A 364 8.28 -8.91 -20.53
N ILE A 365 8.61 -7.93 -19.68
CA ILE A 365 9.96 -7.78 -19.12
C ILE A 365 10.28 -8.94 -18.17
N ALA A 366 9.35 -9.29 -17.29
CA ALA A 366 9.56 -10.37 -16.33
C ALA A 366 9.74 -11.73 -17.02
N GLU A 367 8.92 -12.02 -18.03
CA GLU A 367 9.06 -13.25 -18.85
C GLU A 367 10.44 -13.31 -19.54
N GLU A 368 10.97 -12.20 -20.01
CA GLU A 368 12.30 -12.15 -20.63
C GLU A 368 13.43 -12.35 -19.62
N VAL A 369 13.31 -11.76 -18.42
CA VAL A 369 14.39 -11.81 -17.40
C VAL A 369 14.43 -13.15 -16.68
N TRP A 370 13.26 -13.74 -16.34
CA TRP A 370 13.16 -14.93 -15.51
C TRP A 370 12.62 -16.17 -16.23
N GLY A 371 12.06 -16.02 -17.41
CA GLY A 371 11.52 -17.14 -18.20
C GLY A 371 10.18 -17.69 -17.68
N GLU A 372 9.47 -16.91 -16.87
CA GLU A 372 8.20 -17.28 -16.22
C GLU A 372 7.05 -16.37 -16.66
#